data_0e3d9937f268a2d444fd9135b4bf4cc5
#
_entry.id   0e3d9937f268a2d444fd9135b4bf4cc5
#
_cell.length_a   1.000
_cell.length_b   1.000
_cell.length_c   1.000
_cell.angle_alpha   90.00
_cell.angle_beta   90.00
_cell.angle_gamma   90.00
#
_symmetry.space_group_name_H-M   'P 1'
#
loop_
_entity.id
_entity.type
_entity.pdbx_description
1 polymer ?
#
loop_
_entity_poly.entity_id
_entity_poly.type
_entity_poly.pdbx_seq_one_letter_code
_entity_poly.pdbx_strand_id
1 'polypeptide(L)'
;MRALKFLAIAIAAAMLIPAYARAEDLGVARTTLVQQGVYVYTDEQADWSEAVANFPLREGDAIWVDENGRAEISIRGGTRVRLDYESLLEVLQLGRFLDTDKNDVRLFLEEGALYINNEHSGYDNIRIESNYSSVEVPEGAIAMVDVYKNGSSRVSVLKGHVYSQSSSGGLRVDAGSSVILGEDLYARLVPLGEPSSWERWNTDRDRYLHRAYASERYLPTELRYYASDFDDYGSWVYVSDYGNVWRPSLSVSVSMGWSPYRLGRWRWRHGEYVWISSEPWGWAPYHYGRWAHIRGYGWCWVPPRHGEAYWGPGYVGWVYTSNYVSWVPLAPHEKYYGYGNYGPNSVNIVNININKTTINNVYVNAKVKNAVTIVHRDSFLTGKDRPFRKPGNPFIGKKKGIGPPPDFRPDKEGKS
;
A
#
# COMPACT_ATOMS: atom_id res chain seq x y z
N MET A 1 -12.10 -30.56 -4.75
CA MET A 1 -12.61 -29.61 -3.73
C MET A 1 -12.06 -30.04 -2.37
N ARG A 2 -10.92 -29.53 -1.98
CA ARG A 2 -10.39 -29.70 -0.62
C ARG A 2 -10.99 -28.58 0.23
N ALA A 3 -11.71 -28.96 1.27
CA ALA A 3 -12.28 -28.01 2.22
C ALA A 3 -11.13 -27.28 2.94
N LEU A 4 -11.06 -25.96 2.81
CA LEU A 4 -10.22 -25.12 3.65
C LEU A 4 -10.63 -25.35 5.11
N LYS A 5 -9.72 -25.88 5.90
CA LYS A 5 -9.88 -25.91 7.35
C LYS A 5 -9.56 -24.52 7.88
N PHE A 6 -10.59 -23.74 8.15
CA PHE A 6 -10.45 -22.47 8.84
C PHE A 6 -10.08 -22.74 10.31
N LEU A 7 -8.87 -22.40 10.66
CA LEU A 7 -8.43 -22.33 12.05
C LEU A 7 -8.97 -21.03 12.63
N ALA A 8 -9.74 -21.12 13.72
CA ALA A 8 -10.22 -19.96 14.45
C ALA A 8 -9.02 -19.32 15.19
N ILE A 9 -8.55 -18.18 14.70
CA ILE A 9 -7.54 -17.38 15.38
C ILE A 9 -8.17 -16.76 16.63
N ALA A 10 -7.64 -17.10 17.80
CA ALA A 10 -8.08 -16.54 19.08
C ALA A 10 -7.55 -15.09 19.19
N ILE A 11 -8.45 -14.12 19.05
CA ILE A 11 -8.14 -12.69 19.19
C ILE A 11 -8.10 -12.35 20.68
N ALA A 12 -6.92 -11.96 21.17
CA ALA A 12 -6.73 -11.39 22.49
C ALA A 12 -6.92 -9.85 22.44
N ALA A 13 -7.85 -9.41 23.25
CA ALA A 13 -8.07 -8.07 23.80
C ALA A 13 -7.63 -6.84 22.96
N ALA A 14 -8.59 -6.23 22.28
CA ALA A 14 -8.47 -4.87 21.75
C ALA A 14 -8.46 -3.84 22.87
N MET A 15 -7.31 -3.22 23.14
CA MET A 15 -7.26 -1.95 23.84
C MET A 15 -7.81 -0.85 22.93
N LEU A 16 -8.76 -0.07 23.45
CA LEU A 16 -9.33 1.12 22.82
C LEU A 16 -8.23 2.20 22.70
N ILE A 17 -7.52 2.22 21.59
CA ILE A 17 -6.63 3.33 21.20
C ILE A 17 -7.49 4.40 20.52
N PRO A 18 -7.39 5.68 20.93
CA PRO A 18 -8.18 6.73 20.32
C PRO A 18 -7.89 6.87 18.81
N ALA A 19 -8.93 7.06 18.04
CA ALA A 19 -8.97 7.01 16.57
C ALA A 19 -8.05 8.02 15.82
N TYR A 20 -7.23 8.79 16.51
CA TYR A 20 -6.49 9.92 15.94
C TYR A 20 -5.08 9.60 15.39
N ALA A 21 -4.55 8.41 15.65
CA ALA A 21 -3.19 8.01 15.21
C ALA A 21 -3.16 7.21 13.88
N ARG A 22 -4.29 7.04 13.20
CA ARG A 22 -4.48 5.94 12.23
C ARG A 22 -4.22 6.25 10.76
N ALA A 23 -4.12 7.53 10.35
CA ALA A 23 -3.93 7.87 8.94
C ALA A 23 -2.50 7.63 8.44
N GLU A 24 -1.51 7.68 9.33
CA GLU A 24 -0.10 7.48 8.96
C GLU A 24 0.25 6.01 8.67
N ASP A 25 -0.47 5.06 9.28
CA ASP A 25 -0.14 3.63 9.20
C ASP A 25 -0.45 2.99 7.84
N LEU A 26 -1.43 3.51 7.09
CA LEU A 26 -1.82 2.96 5.78
C LEU A 26 -0.77 3.15 4.68
N GLY A 27 0.15 4.09 4.84
CA GLY A 27 1.22 4.35 3.89
C GLY A 27 2.47 3.48 4.08
N VAL A 28 2.52 2.63 5.13
CA VAL A 28 3.74 1.93 5.53
C VAL A 28 4.02 0.71 4.65
N ALA A 29 3.03 -0.14 4.43
CA ALA A 29 3.19 -1.34 3.62
C ALA A 29 2.11 -1.46 2.54
N ARG A 30 2.49 -1.97 1.37
CA ARG A 30 1.56 -2.24 0.26
C ARG A 30 2.02 -3.40 -0.59
N THR A 31 1.10 -4.05 -1.27
CA THR A 31 1.41 -4.96 -2.36
C THR A 31 1.92 -4.20 -3.57
N THR A 32 3.00 -4.65 -4.21
CA THR A 32 3.58 -4.03 -5.42
C THR A 32 3.52 -4.94 -6.62
N LEU A 33 3.64 -6.25 -6.38
CA LEU A 33 3.43 -7.27 -7.39
C LEU A 33 2.44 -8.29 -6.83
N VAL A 34 1.46 -8.60 -7.63
CA VAL A 34 0.44 -9.61 -7.34
C VAL A 34 0.24 -10.43 -8.58
N GLN A 35 0.61 -11.71 -8.54
CA GLN A 35 0.29 -12.67 -9.58
C GLN A 35 -1.06 -13.34 -9.31
N GLN A 36 -1.55 -14.13 -10.24
CA GLN A 36 -2.79 -14.89 -10.04
C GLN A 36 -2.65 -15.82 -8.83
N GLY A 37 -3.73 -16.00 -8.07
CA GLY A 37 -3.73 -16.88 -6.90
C GLY A 37 -3.16 -16.24 -5.62
N VAL A 38 -3.18 -14.92 -5.53
CA VAL A 38 -2.84 -14.20 -4.31
C VAL A 38 -4.09 -13.60 -3.69
N TYR A 39 -4.25 -13.80 -2.39
CA TYR A 39 -5.40 -13.35 -1.62
C TYR A 39 -4.96 -12.54 -0.41
N VAL A 40 -5.78 -11.57 -0.02
CA VAL A 40 -5.59 -10.77 1.19
C VAL A 40 -6.77 -10.99 2.12
N TYR A 41 -6.48 -11.34 3.35
CA TYR A 41 -7.40 -11.28 4.47
C TYR A 41 -7.30 -9.91 5.12
N THR A 42 -8.43 -9.30 5.43
CA THR A 42 -8.46 -8.06 6.20
C THR A 42 -9.33 -8.23 7.42
N ASP A 43 -8.82 -7.80 8.57
CA ASP A 43 -9.55 -7.89 9.85
C ASP A 43 -10.90 -7.16 9.79
N GLU A 44 -10.99 -6.06 9.05
CA GLU A 44 -12.22 -5.27 8.91
C GLU A 44 -13.35 -6.01 8.22
N GLN A 45 -13.06 -6.83 7.21
CA GLN A 45 -14.04 -7.63 6.49
C GLN A 45 -14.17 -9.03 7.09
N ALA A 46 -13.15 -9.47 7.82
CA ALA A 46 -13.02 -10.83 8.35
C ALA A 46 -13.19 -11.89 7.25
N ASP A 47 -12.66 -11.61 6.05
CA ASP A 47 -12.80 -12.45 4.86
C ASP A 47 -11.61 -12.27 3.91
N TRP A 48 -11.41 -13.30 3.07
CA TRP A 48 -10.40 -13.31 2.02
C TRP A 48 -10.94 -12.71 0.73
N SER A 49 -10.12 -11.89 0.07
CA SER A 49 -10.42 -11.36 -1.27
C SER A 49 -9.19 -11.45 -2.16
N GLU A 50 -9.39 -11.54 -3.48
CA GLU A 50 -8.26 -11.48 -4.42
C GLU A 50 -7.44 -10.20 -4.16
N ALA A 51 -6.13 -10.40 -4.03
CA ALA A 51 -5.21 -9.29 -3.88
C ALA A 51 -5.07 -8.51 -5.18
N VAL A 52 -4.80 -7.23 -5.06
CA VAL A 52 -4.49 -6.35 -6.19
C VAL A 52 -3.22 -5.55 -5.86
N ALA A 53 -2.50 -5.10 -6.88
CA ALA A 53 -1.39 -4.17 -6.66
C ALA A 53 -1.88 -2.87 -6.02
N ASN A 54 -1.00 -2.18 -5.32
CA ASN A 54 -1.28 -0.96 -4.57
C ASN A 54 -2.28 -1.13 -3.41
N PHE A 55 -2.50 -2.36 -2.93
CA PHE A 55 -3.33 -2.59 -1.76
C PHE A 55 -2.54 -2.27 -0.48
N PRO A 56 -3.00 -1.33 0.37
CA PRO A 56 -2.34 -1.01 1.63
C PRO A 56 -2.57 -2.13 2.64
N LEU A 57 -1.48 -2.62 3.21
CA LEU A 57 -1.49 -3.62 4.26
C LEU A 57 -1.37 -2.97 5.63
N ARG A 58 -1.91 -3.64 6.64
CA ARG A 58 -1.92 -3.21 8.03
C ARG A 58 -1.68 -4.36 8.98
N GLU A 59 -1.48 -4.00 10.24
CA GLU A 59 -1.49 -4.94 11.35
C GLU A 59 -2.82 -5.70 11.40
N GLY A 60 -2.74 -7.03 11.51
CA GLY A 60 -3.87 -7.95 11.46
C GLY A 60 -4.28 -8.40 10.05
N ASP A 61 -3.72 -7.81 8.98
CA ASP A 61 -3.94 -8.33 7.62
C ASP A 61 -3.04 -9.55 7.37
N ALA A 62 -3.51 -10.47 6.52
CA ALA A 62 -2.72 -11.60 6.06
C ALA A 62 -2.75 -11.74 4.54
N ILE A 63 -1.69 -12.35 3.98
CA ILE A 63 -1.56 -12.65 2.55
C ILE A 63 -1.40 -14.16 2.41
N TRP A 64 -2.24 -14.75 1.60
CA TRP A 64 -2.12 -16.12 1.13
C TRP A 64 -1.74 -16.14 -0.35
N VAL A 65 -0.73 -16.93 -0.67
CA VAL A 65 -0.27 -17.21 -2.04
C VAL A 65 -0.52 -18.67 -2.34
N ASP A 66 -1.33 -18.96 -3.35
CA ASP A 66 -1.61 -20.34 -3.74
C ASP A 66 -0.47 -20.99 -4.55
N GLU A 67 -0.70 -22.19 -5.07
CA GLU A 67 0.30 -22.99 -5.79
C GLU A 67 0.88 -22.34 -7.07
N ASN A 68 0.29 -21.26 -7.58
CA ASN A 68 0.66 -20.63 -8.85
C ASN A 68 1.02 -19.15 -8.69
N GLY A 69 0.93 -18.62 -7.48
CA GLY A 69 1.05 -17.20 -7.21
C GLY A 69 2.45 -16.76 -6.78
N ARG A 70 2.66 -15.45 -6.81
CA ARG A 70 3.74 -14.74 -6.11
C ARG A 70 3.26 -13.35 -5.72
N ALA A 71 3.70 -12.90 -4.58
CA ALA A 71 3.41 -11.55 -4.10
C ALA A 71 4.71 -10.81 -3.78
N GLU A 72 4.71 -9.49 -4.00
CA GLU A 72 5.72 -8.59 -3.45
C GLU A 72 5.04 -7.50 -2.63
N ILE A 73 5.57 -7.28 -1.46
CA ILE A 73 5.18 -6.23 -0.51
C ILE A 73 6.34 -5.24 -0.44
N SER A 74 6.00 -3.96 -0.61
CA SER A 74 6.92 -2.87 -0.33
C SER A 74 6.61 -2.29 1.03
N ILE A 75 7.62 -2.17 1.87
CA ILE A 75 7.53 -1.49 3.15
C ILE A 75 8.27 -0.16 3.01
N ARG A 76 7.75 0.90 3.64
CA ARG A 76 8.34 2.25 3.60
C ARG A 76 9.85 2.17 3.89
N GLY A 77 10.62 2.96 3.15
CA GLY A 77 12.08 2.97 3.27
C GLY A 77 12.79 2.07 2.27
N GLY A 78 12.06 1.27 1.49
CA GLY A 78 12.64 0.48 0.41
C GLY A 78 12.76 -1.02 0.68
N THR A 79 12.39 -1.51 1.86
CA THR A 79 12.34 -2.96 2.12
C THR A 79 11.37 -3.65 1.17
N ARG A 80 11.79 -4.79 0.63
CA ARG A 80 10.98 -5.67 -0.20
C ARG A 80 10.83 -7.03 0.47
N VAL A 81 9.59 -7.43 0.67
CA VAL A 81 9.23 -8.79 1.12
C VAL A 81 8.50 -9.46 -0.01
N ARG A 82 8.94 -10.67 -0.39
CA ARG A 82 8.32 -11.44 -1.46
C ARG A 82 7.96 -12.81 -0.97
N LEU A 83 6.83 -13.29 -1.43
CA LEU A 83 6.30 -14.61 -1.11
C LEU A 83 6.27 -15.47 -2.37
N ASP A 84 6.76 -16.70 -2.27
CA ASP A 84 6.59 -17.73 -3.29
C ASP A 84 5.26 -18.46 -3.08
N TYR A 85 4.95 -19.43 -3.91
CA TYR A 85 3.72 -20.23 -3.81
C TYR A 85 3.58 -20.95 -2.45
N GLU A 86 2.35 -21.31 -2.10
CA GLU A 86 1.99 -21.98 -0.84
C GLU A 86 2.50 -21.24 0.41
N SER A 87 2.44 -19.90 0.41
CA SER A 87 2.92 -19.08 1.52
C SER A 87 1.79 -18.32 2.21
N LEU A 88 1.79 -18.37 3.54
CA LEU A 88 0.87 -17.60 4.40
C LEU A 88 1.67 -16.67 5.30
N LEU A 89 1.49 -15.37 5.09
CA LEU A 89 2.12 -14.30 5.85
C LEU A 89 1.09 -13.45 6.56
N GLU A 90 1.26 -13.23 7.85
CA GLU A 90 0.48 -12.28 8.65
C GLU A 90 1.33 -11.06 9.01
N VAL A 91 0.72 -9.89 8.98
CA VAL A 91 1.33 -8.62 9.41
C VAL A 91 1.02 -8.40 10.88
N LEU A 92 1.99 -8.65 11.75
CA LEU A 92 1.82 -8.49 13.19
C LEU A 92 1.98 -7.04 13.65
N GLN A 93 2.94 -6.31 13.02
CA GLN A 93 3.24 -4.93 13.40
C GLN A 93 3.87 -4.17 12.23
N LEU A 94 3.42 -2.93 12.05
CA LEU A 94 3.96 -1.95 11.11
C LEU A 94 4.03 -0.59 11.82
N GLY A 95 5.20 -0.11 12.23
CA GLY A 95 5.30 1.24 12.76
C GLY A 95 6.12 1.38 14.04
N ARG A 96 5.93 2.51 14.72
CA ARG A 96 6.65 2.84 15.96
C ARG A 96 6.10 2.05 17.15
N PHE A 97 6.98 1.51 17.94
CA PHE A 97 6.66 1.10 19.30
C PHE A 97 6.32 2.33 20.14
N LEU A 98 5.18 2.31 20.86
CA LEU A 98 4.68 3.45 21.65
C LEU A 98 5.67 3.92 22.75
N ASP A 99 6.60 3.06 23.15
CA ASP A 99 7.56 3.33 24.25
C ASP A 99 9.03 3.44 23.79
N THR A 100 9.30 3.26 22.50
CA THR A 100 10.66 3.40 21.96
C THR A 100 10.59 4.22 20.68
N ASP A 101 11.57 5.08 20.44
CA ASP A 101 11.69 5.82 19.17
C ASP A 101 12.04 4.91 17.97
N LYS A 102 11.94 3.59 18.14
CA LYS A 102 12.25 2.59 17.12
C LYS A 102 11.06 2.29 16.23
N ASN A 103 11.33 2.20 14.95
CA ASN A 103 10.37 1.73 13.95
C ASN A 103 10.57 0.22 13.76
N ASP A 104 9.64 -0.58 14.27
CA ASP A 104 9.71 -2.03 14.18
C ASP A 104 8.68 -2.57 13.20
N VAL A 105 9.09 -3.56 12.42
CA VAL A 105 8.21 -4.36 11.56
C VAL A 105 8.28 -5.80 12.02
N ARG A 106 7.13 -6.39 12.27
CA ARG A 106 7.01 -7.81 12.63
C ARG A 106 6.04 -8.50 11.69
N LEU A 107 6.52 -9.57 11.08
CA LEU A 107 5.77 -10.39 10.15
C LEU A 107 5.79 -11.84 10.65
N PHE A 108 4.71 -12.56 10.53
CA PHE A 108 4.63 -13.97 10.88
C PHE A 108 4.43 -14.81 9.62
N LEU A 109 5.39 -15.66 9.32
CA LEU A 109 5.32 -16.63 8.24
C LEU A 109 4.87 -17.97 8.82
N GLU A 110 3.62 -18.34 8.56
CA GLU A 110 3.05 -19.60 9.06
C GLU A 110 3.59 -20.80 8.28
N GLU A 111 3.60 -20.72 6.94
CA GLU A 111 4.18 -21.70 6.03
C GLU A 111 4.61 -21.03 4.72
N GLY A 112 5.48 -21.70 3.97
CA GLY A 112 5.93 -21.28 2.66
C GLY A 112 7.31 -20.63 2.65
N ALA A 113 7.59 -19.83 1.62
CA ALA A 113 8.88 -19.23 1.37
C ALA A 113 8.79 -17.70 1.27
N LEU A 114 9.60 -17.02 2.07
CA LEU A 114 9.74 -15.58 2.09
C LEU A 114 11.16 -15.18 1.70
N TYR A 115 11.27 -14.20 0.82
CA TYR A 115 12.49 -13.48 0.52
C TYR A 115 12.37 -12.06 1.07
N ILE A 116 13.40 -11.60 1.76
CA ILE A 116 13.47 -10.22 2.27
C ILE A 116 14.75 -9.54 1.79
N ASN A 117 14.57 -8.38 1.17
CA ASN A 117 15.65 -7.44 0.88
C ASN A 117 15.45 -6.21 1.75
N ASN A 118 16.34 -6.03 2.72
CA ASN A 118 16.34 -4.94 3.69
C ASN A 118 17.54 -3.99 3.51
N GLU A 119 18.00 -3.77 2.27
CA GLU A 119 19.20 -2.95 2.03
C GLU A 119 19.02 -1.46 2.33
N HIS A 120 17.76 -0.96 2.29
CA HIS A 120 17.46 0.46 2.43
C HIS A 120 16.18 0.68 3.24
N SER A 121 16.10 0.14 4.46
CA SER A 121 14.83 0.14 5.17
C SER A 121 14.50 1.44 5.88
N GLY A 122 15.46 2.10 6.45
CA GLY A 122 15.18 3.15 7.42
C GLY A 122 14.38 2.67 8.64
N TYR A 123 14.23 1.34 8.81
CA TYR A 123 13.67 0.69 10.00
C TYR A 123 14.78 0.11 10.84
N ASP A 124 14.68 0.32 12.15
CA ASP A 124 15.70 -0.15 13.10
C ASP A 124 15.68 -1.66 13.25
N ASN A 125 14.53 -2.30 13.04
CA ASN A 125 14.38 -3.73 13.22
C ASN A 125 13.24 -4.31 12.34
N ILE A 126 13.58 -5.34 11.57
CA ILE A 126 12.58 -6.16 10.85
C ILE A 126 12.71 -7.58 11.36
N ARG A 127 11.61 -8.12 11.87
CA ARG A 127 11.56 -9.47 12.42
C ARG A 127 10.59 -10.33 11.66
N ILE A 128 11.07 -11.48 11.20
CA ILE A 128 10.24 -12.55 10.63
C ILE A 128 10.09 -13.62 11.70
N GLU A 129 8.86 -13.88 12.12
CA GLU A 129 8.53 -14.89 13.11
C GLU A 129 7.90 -16.11 12.45
N SER A 130 8.09 -17.27 13.04
CA SER A 130 7.43 -18.53 12.68
C SER A 130 7.12 -19.31 13.95
N ASN A 131 6.49 -20.49 13.82
CA ASN A 131 6.08 -21.27 14.98
C ASN A 131 7.21 -21.59 15.98
N TYR A 132 8.44 -21.82 15.50
CA TYR A 132 9.55 -22.25 16.34
C TYR A 132 10.80 -21.34 16.24
N SER A 133 10.71 -20.26 15.46
CA SER A 133 11.87 -19.39 15.27
C SER A 133 11.48 -17.93 15.04
N SER A 134 12.43 -17.07 15.30
CA SER A 134 12.38 -15.68 14.86
C SER A 134 13.71 -15.27 14.22
N VAL A 135 13.63 -14.40 13.23
CA VAL A 135 14.77 -13.92 12.46
C VAL A 135 14.77 -12.40 12.45
N GLU A 136 15.75 -11.78 13.03
CA GLU A 136 15.99 -10.35 12.91
C GLU A 136 16.83 -10.08 11.67
N VAL A 137 16.34 -9.21 10.81
CA VAL A 137 16.96 -8.84 9.54
C VAL A 137 17.37 -7.37 9.60
N PRO A 138 18.63 -7.07 9.94
CA PRO A 138 19.10 -5.69 10.02
C PRO A 138 19.20 -5.05 8.63
N GLU A 139 19.33 -3.73 8.61
CA GLU A 139 19.61 -2.98 7.39
C GLU A 139 20.90 -3.48 6.71
N GLY A 140 20.88 -3.56 5.39
CA GLY A 140 21.97 -4.09 4.57
C GLY A 140 21.90 -5.60 4.35
N ALA A 141 20.93 -6.31 4.93
CA ALA A 141 20.79 -7.76 4.80
C ALA A 141 19.78 -8.16 3.71
N ILE A 142 20.10 -9.30 3.06
CA ILE A 142 19.20 -10.03 2.17
C ILE A 142 19.15 -11.47 2.65
N ALA A 143 17.94 -11.98 2.90
CA ALA A 143 17.74 -13.33 3.40
C ALA A 143 16.50 -14.02 2.78
N MET A 144 16.48 -15.33 2.88
CA MET A 144 15.30 -16.16 2.62
C MET A 144 14.94 -16.93 3.89
N VAL A 145 13.65 -17.07 4.14
CA VAL A 145 13.07 -17.84 5.24
C VAL A 145 12.06 -18.81 4.65
N ASP A 146 12.35 -20.09 4.73
CA ASP A 146 11.45 -21.16 4.32
C ASP A 146 10.86 -21.79 5.59
N VAL A 147 9.54 -21.83 5.73
CA VAL A 147 8.83 -22.51 6.82
C VAL A 147 8.11 -23.72 6.27
N TYR A 148 8.48 -24.89 6.78
CA TYR A 148 7.95 -26.16 6.34
C TYR A 148 6.69 -26.57 7.10
N LYS A 149 5.88 -27.47 6.55
CA LYS A 149 4.63 -27.97 7.14
C LYS A 149 4.77 -28.59 8.55
N ASN A 150 5.98 -29.02 8.91
CA ASN A 150 6.28 -29.50 10.27
C ASN A 150 6.68 -28.36 11.23
N GLY A 151 6.61 -27.11 10.79
CA GLY A 151 6.94 -25.92 11.57
C GLY A 151 8.43 -25.61 11.64
N SER A 152 9.33 -26.51 11.18
CA SER A 152 10.75 -26.18 11.07
C SER A 152 10.98 -25.11 10.03
N SER A 153 12.06 -24.35 10.17
CA SER A 153 12.41 -23.29 9.21
C SER A 153 13.86 -23.41 8.76
N ARG A 154 14.13 -22.98 7.52
CA ARG A 154 15.48 -22.73 7.01
C ARG A 154 15.63 -21.23 6.80
N VAL A 155 16.68 -20.67 7.35
CA VAL A 155 17.08 -19.29 7.12
C VAL A 155 18.36 -19.26 6.33
N SER A 156 18.35 -18.64 5.15
CA SER A 156 19.47 -18.55 4.22
C SER A 156 19.86 -17.11 4.01
N VAL A 157 21.13 -16.76 4.22
CA VAL A 157 21.61 -15.37 4.14
C VAL A 157 22.41 -15.17 2.86
N LEU A 158 21.92 -14.29 1.99
CA LEU A 158 22.52 -13.97 0.70
C LEU A 158 23.48 -12.78 0.79
N LYS A 159 23.15 -11.80 1.66
CA LYS A 159 23.96 -10.61 1.89
C LYS A 159 23.89 -10.18 3.35
N GLY A 160 24.98 -9.63 3.89
CA GLY A 160 25.02 -9.15 5.26
C GLY A 160 24.96 -10.28 6.28
N HIS A 161 24.13 -10.13 7.28
CA HIS A 161 23.90 -11.14 8.32
C HIS A 161 22.49 -10.99 8.90
N VAL A 162 22.02 -12.04 9.57
CA VAL A 162 20.79 -12.02 10.36
C VAL A 162 21.04 -12.61 11.75
N TYR A 163 20.14 -12.33 12.67
CA TYR A 163 20.12 -12.99 13.99
C TYR A 163 18.89 -13.90 14.06
N SER A 164 19.14 -15.20 14.13
CA SER A 164 18.07 -16.20 14.26
C SER A 164 17.98 -16.66 15.71
N GLN A 165 16.78 -16.91 16.20
CA GLN A 165 16.50 -17.39 17.54
C GLN A 165 15.47 -18.51 17.49
N SER A 166 15.69 -19.56 18.29
CA SER A 166 14.74 -20.66 18.53
C SER A 166 14.79 -21.05 20.01
N SER A 167 14.02 -22.07 20.39
CA SER A 167 14.06 -22.64 21.75
C SER A 167 15.45 -23.13 22.16
N SER A 168 16.29 -23.53 21.20
CA SER A 168 17.66 -23.99 21.43
C SER A 168 18.72 -22.87 21.53
N GLY A 169 18.31 -21.59 21.40
CA GLY A 169 19.18 -20.42 21.57
C GLY A 169 19.23 -19.53 20.32
N GLY A 170 20.04 -18.46 20.42
CA GLY A 170 20.25 -17.49 19.37
C GLY A 170 21.55 -17.72 18.61
N LEU A 171 21.54 -17.44 17.31
CA LEU A 171 22.70 -17.60 16.42
C LEU A 171 22.74 -16.47 15.39
N ARG A 172 23.93 -15.89 15.19
CA ARG A 172 24.21 -15.03 14.05
C ARG A 172 24.52 -15.91 12.84
N VAL A 173 23.86 -15.61 11.72
CA VAL A 173 24.07 -16.29 10.43
C VAL A 173 24.59 -15.25 9.44
N ASP A 174 25.79 -15.48 8.92
CA ASP A 174 26.44 -14.61 7.95
C ASP A 174 26.15 -15.04 6.51
N ALA A 175 26.32 -14.11 5.56
CA ALA A 175 26.16 -14.36 4.13
C ALA A 175 26.93 -15.59 3.65
N GLY A 176 26.34 -16.37 2.76
CA GLY A 176 26.90 -17.64 2.29
C GLY A 176 26.55 -18.85 3.15
N SER A 177 25.73 -18.66 4.19
CA SER A 177 25.34 -19.71 5.13
C SER A 177 23.82 -19.83 5.25
N SER A 178 23.36 -21.01 5.63
CA SER A 178 22.00 -21.27 6.08
C SER A 178 21.98 -21.91 7.44
N VAL A 179 20.88 -21.74 8.17
CA VAL A 179 20.61 -22.46 9.42
C VAL A 179 19.24 -23.12 9.34
N ILE A 180 19.12 -24.32 9.92
CA ILE A 180 17.84 -25.03 10.11
C ILE A 180 17.46 -24.93 11.58
N LEU A 181 16.23 -24.53 11.84
CA LEU A 181 15.66 -24.30 13.16
C LEU A 181 14.36 -25.09 13.30
N GLY A 182 14.07 -25.60 14.48
CA GLY A 182 12.82 -26.33 14.77
C GLY A 182 12.66 -26.54 16.27
N GLU A 183 11.56 -27.17 16.67
CA GLU A 183 11.19 -27.35 18.09
C GLU A 183 12.28 -28.05 18.90
N ASP A 184 12.77 -29.18 18.40
CA ASP A 184 13.80 -30.01 19.07
C ASP A 184 15.13 -30.04 18.29
N LEU A 185 15.33 -29.12 17.34
CA LEU A 185 16.52 -29.11 16.50
C LEU A 185 17.56 -28.15 17.06
N TYR A 186 18.76 -28.67 17.29
CA TYR A 186 19.92 -27.81 17.47
C TYR A 186 20.20 -27.06 16.18
N ALA A 187 20.34 -25.75 16.29
CA ALA A 187 20.68 -24.88 15.17
C ALA A 187 21.94 -25.39 14.47
N ARG A 188 21.82 -25.77 13.20
CA ARG A 188 22.94 -26.29 12.39
C ARG A 188 23.23 -25.34 11.24
N LEU A 189 24.42 -24.77 11.23
CA LEU A 189 24.93 -23.99 10.12
C LEU A 189 25.33 -24.95 8.98
N VAL A 190 24.90 -24.62 7.77
CA VAL A 190 25.29 -25.29 6.53
C VAL A 190 25.63 -24.23 5.48
N PRO A 191 26.56 -24.50 4.55
CA PRO A 191 26.78 -23.61 3.41
C PRO A 191 25.52 -23.44 2.58
N LEU A 192 25.38 -22.29 1.92
CA LEU A 192 24.38 -22.14 0.86
C LEU A 192 24.65 -23.14 -0.25
N GLY A 193 23.59 -23.77 -0.75
CA GLY A 193 23.66 -24.61 -1.96
C GLY A 193 23.66 -23.76 -3.24
N GLU A 194 23.50 -24.43 -4.37
CA GLU A 194 23.28 -23.75 -5.65
C GLU A 194 21.98 -22.93 -5.61
N PRO A 195 21.95 -21.73 -6.22
CA PRO A 195 20.77 -20.88 -6.22
C PRO A 195 19.54 -21.59 -6.80
N SER A 196 18.44 -21.55 -6.08
CA SER A 196 17.15 -22.07 -6.54
C SER A 196 16.54 -21.19 -7.65
N SER A 197 15.49 -21.67 -8.30
CA SER A 197 14.73 -20.84 -9.25
C SER A 197 14.09 -19.62 -8.56
N TRP A 198 13.66 -19.79 -7.32
CA TRP A 198 13.13 -18.72 -6.48
C TRP A 198 14.19 -17.66 -6.17
N GLU A 199 15.38 -18.08 -5.75
CA GLU A 199 16.49 -17.17 -5.48
C GLU A 199 16.91 -16.39 -6.74
N ARG A 200 17.04 -17.06 -7.89
CA ARG A 200 17.37 -16.40 -9.16
C ARG A 200 16.31 -15.36 -9.55
N TRP A 201 15.03 -15.71 -9.44
CA TRP A 201 13.93 -14.78 -9.73
C TRP A 201 14.00 -13.53 -8.84
N ASN A 202 14.29 -13.69 -7.55
CA ASN A 202 14.45 -12.58 -6.63
C ASN A 202 15.65 -11.68 -6.96
N THR A 203 16.79 -12.31 -7.25
CA THR A 203 18.02 -11.60 -7.64
C THR A 203 17.84 -10.78 -8.91
N ASP A 204 17.16 -11.34 -9.92
CA ASP A 204 16.89 -10.62 -11.17
C ASP A 204 15.93 -9.45 -10.94
N ARG A 205 14.93 -9.64 -10.09
CA ARG A 205 14.00 -8.57 -9.73
C ARG A 205 14.67 -7.46 -8.93
N ASP A 206 15.56 -7.78 -8.00
CA ASP A 206 16.34 -6.78 -7.27
C ASP A 206 17.24 -5.97 -8.21
N ARG A 207 17.93 -6.64 -9.13
CA ARG A 207 18.75 -5.95 -10.13
C ARG A 207 17.92 -4.99 -10.97
N TYR A 208 16.68 -5.35 -11.32
CA TYR A 208 15.76 -4.47 -12.01
C TYR A 208 15.39 -3.25 -11.15
N LEU A 209 15.11 -3.44 -9.86
CA LEU A 209 14.69 -2.37 -8.95
C LEU A 209 15.84 -1.47 -8.45
N HIS A 210 17.10 -1.94 -8.51
CA HIS A 210 18.27 -1.18 -8.05
C HIS A 210 19.02 -0.39 -9.14
N ARG A 211 18.46 -0.30 -10.33
CA ARG A 211 19.02 0.57 -11.37
C ARG A 211 18.87 2.04 -10.96
N ALA A 212 19.78 2.91 -11.42
CA ALA A 212 19.66 4.35 -11.21
C ALA A 212 18.45 4.92 -11.94
N TYR A 213 17.64 5.67 -11.25
CA TYR A 213 16.43 6.28 -11.78
C TYR A 213 16.59 7.79 -11.96
N ALA A 214 16.25 8.28 -13.15
CA ALA A 214 16.33 9.71 -13.47
C ALA A 214 15.32 10.54 -12.66
N SER A 215 14.21 9.93 -12.25
CA SER A 215 13.14 10.58 -11.48
C SER A 215 13.55 10.98 -10.07
N GLU A 216 14.58 10.36 -9.48
CA GLU A 216 15.03 10.66 -8.10
C GLU A 216 15.35 12.14 -7.88
N ARG A 217 15.92 12.80 -8.89
CA ARG A 217 16.27 14.24 -8.83
C ARG A 217 15.07 15.18 -8.79
N TYR A 218 13.88 14.70 -9.16
CA TYR A 218 12.65 15.48 -9.20
C TYR A 218 11.74 15.19 -8.00
N LEU A 219 12.00 14.07 -7.29
CA LEU A 219 11.21 13.64 -6.17
C LEU A 219 11.77 14.15 -4.84
N PRO A 220 10.92 14.54 -3.88
CA PRO A 220 11.37 14.75 -2.52
C PRO A 220 11.96 13.44 -1.96
N THR A 221 12.89 13.56 -1.00
CA THR A 221 13.65 12.42 -0.46
C THR A 221 12.74 11.28 0.00
N GLU A 222 11.60 11.62 0.59
CA GLU A 222 10.59 10.70 1.13
C GLU A 222 9.90 9.85 0.05
N LEU A 223 10.00 10.25 -1.22
CA LEU A 223 9.35 9.56 -2.33
C LEU A 223 10.34 8.95 -3.34
N ARG A 224 11.64 9.05 -3.13
CA ARG A 224 12.65 8.55 -4.09
C ARG A 224 12.59 7.05 -4.33
N TYR A 225 12.19 6.27 -3.33
CA TYR A 225 12.02 4.81 -3.50
C TYR A 225 10.86 4.42 -4.44
N TYR A 226 10.04 5.40 -4.89
CA TYR A 226 9.06 5.22 -5.97
C TYR A 226 9.59 5.64 -7.36
N ALA A 227 10.86 6.04 -7.47
CA ALA A 227 11.40 6.61 -8.71
C ALA A 227 11.27 5.67 -9.92
N SER A 228 11.32 4.35 -9.70
CA SER A 228 11.06 3.34 -10.73
C SER A 228 9.70 3.52 -11.41
N ASP A 229 8.65 3.75 -10.61
CA ASP A 229 7.28 3.89 -11.11
C ASP A 229 7.18 5.12 -12.04
N PHE A 230 7.91 6.18 -11.73
CA PHE A 230 7.92 7.41 -12.53
C PHE A 230 8.72 7.27 -13.83
N ASP A 231 9.87 6.59 -13.80
CA ASP A 231 10.70 6.38 -15.00
C ASP A 231 10.07 5.37 -15.97
N ASP A 232 9.43 4.32 -15.42
CA ASP A 232 8.85 3.25 -16.23
C ASP A 232 7.53 3.65 -16.90
N TYR A 233 6.77 4.55 -16.25
CA TYR A 233 5.40 4.83 -16.67
C TYR A 233 5.13 6.28 -17.06
N GLY A 234 6.13 7.13 -17.15
CA GLY A 234 5.91 8.52 -17.54
C GLY A 234 7.17 9.32 -17.83
N SER A 235 6.99 10.61 -17.88
CA SER A 235 8.08 11.57 -18.15
C SER A 235 7.89 12.86 -17.38
N TRP A 236 8.99 13.51 -17.06
CA TRP A 236 9.00 14.81 -16.40
C TRP A 236 9.04 15.95 -17.42
N VAL A 237 8.26 16.97 -17.14
CA VAL A 237 8.24 18.22 -17.92
C VAL A 237 8.31 19.41 -16.97
N TYR A 238 8.98 20.47 -17.42
CA TYR A 238 9.03 21.73 -16.67
C TYR A 238 7.88 22.64 -17.06
N VAL A 239 7.17 23.16 -16.07
CA VAL A 239 6.08 24.13 -16.25
C VAL A 239 6.31 25.31 -15.32
N SER A 240 6.25 26.54 -15.83
CA SER A 240 6.59 27.75 -15.08
C SER A 240 5.82 27.89 -13.75
N ASP A 241 4.55 27.50 -13.74
CA ASP A 241 3.67 27.68 -12.58
C ASP A 241 3.89 26.63 -11.49
N TYR A 242 4.44 25.46 -11.84
CA TYR A 242 4.53 24.29 -10.94
C TYR A 242 5.95 23.70 -10.83
N GLY A 243 6.90 24.14 -11.65
CA GLY A 243 8.23 23.51 -11.75
C GLY A 243 8.20 22.20 -12.52
N ASN A 244 8.97 21.21 -12.06
CA ASN A 244 8.97 19.88 -12.65
C ASN A 244 7.72 19.12 -12.24
N VAL A 245 6.94 18.70 -13.22
CA VAL A 245 5.72 17.88 -13.04
C VAL A 245 5.85 16.59 -13.83
N TRP A 246 5.23 15.53 -13.33
CA TRP A 246 5.27 14.22 -13.98
C TRP A 246 4.00 13.98 -14.81
N ARG A 247 4.18 13.48 -16.02
CA ARG A 247 3.12 13.15 -16.95
C ARG A 247 3.11 11.65 -17.22
N PRO A 248 2.00 10.92 -16.92
CA PRO A 248 1.92 9.49 -17.21
C PRO A 248 1.92 9.22 -18.72
N SER A 249 2.59 8.14 -19.14
CA SER A 249 2.54 7.61 -20.50
C SER A 249 1.30 6.76 -20.67
N LEU A 250 0.26 7.32 -21.28
CA LEU A 250 -1.01 6.65 -21.53
C LEU A 250 -1.12 6.24 -23.00
N SER A 251 -1.72 5.08 -23.25
CA SER A 251 -2.11 4.73 -24.63
C SER A 251 -3.12 5.74 -25.16
N VAL A 252 -3.13 5.96 -26.47
CA VAL A 252 -4.03 6.95 -27.13
C VAL A 252 -5.50 6.68 -26.80
N SER A 253 -5.91 5.42 -26.76
CA SER A 253 -7.28 5.02 -26.43
C SER A 253 -7.68 5.35 -24.99
N VAL A 254 -6.73 5.25 -24.07
CA VAL A 254 -6.95 5.58 -22.65
C VAL A 254 -6.92 7.10 -22.46
N SER A 255 -5.99 7.82 -23.12
CA SER A 255 -5.79 9.26 -22.91
C SER A 255 -7.00 10.12 -23.31
N MET A 256 -7.83 9.70 -24.29
CA MET A 256 -9.00 10.47 -24.75
C MET A 256 -10.11 10.65 -23.71
N GLY A 257 -10.15 9.82 -22.67
CA GLY A 257 -11.19 9.92 -21.63
C GLY A 257 -10.65 9.79 -20.21
N TRP A 258 -9.34 9.69 -20.08
CA TRP A 258 -8.68 9.48 -18.81
C TRP A 258 -8.62 10.75 -17.96
N SER A 259 -8.73 10.55 -16.68
CA SER A 259 -8.42 11.52 -15.64
C SER A 259 -7.90 10.79 -14.40
N PRO A 260 -7.17 11.45 -13.52
CA PRO A 260 -6.77 10.85 -12.26
C PRO A 260 -7.96 10.33 -11.44
N TYR A 261 -7.76 9.28 -10.65
CA TYR A 261 -8.78 8.60 -9.84
C TYR A 261 -9.94 8.01 -10.66
N ARG A 262 -9.63 7.46 -11.84
CA ARG A 262 -10.62 6.83 -12.71
C ARG A 262 -10.42 5.32 -12.86
N LEU A 263 -9.19 4.86 -12.93
CA LEU A 263 -8.84 3.44 -13.05
C LEU A 263 -8.43 2.90 -11.68
N GLY A 264 -9.38 2.30 -10.99
CA GLY A 264 -9.22 1.80 -9.63
C GLY A 264 -10.54 1.85 -8.87
N ARG A 265 -10.45 1.69 -7.57
CA ARG A 265 -11.63 1.71 -6.71
C ARG A 265 -11.32 2.25 -5.32
N TRP A 266 -12.32 2.82 -4.68
CA TRP A 266 -12.28 3.16 -3.27
C TRP A 266 -12.56 1.91 -2.44
N ARG A 267 -11.69 1.65 -1.47
CA ARG A 267 -11.86 0.59 -0.49
C ARG A 267 -11.96 1.18 0.90
N TRP A 268 -12.92 0.69 1.68
CA TRP A 268 -13.03 1.10 3.06
C TRP A 268 -11.89 0.49 3.87
N ARG A 269 -11.09 1.31 4.51
CA ARG A 269 -9.95 0.90 5.33
C ARG A 269 -9.89 1.81 6.56
N HIS A 270 -10.06 1.23 7.75
CA HIS A 270 -9.92 1.91 9.05
C HIS A 270 -10.69 3.23 9.21
N GLY A 271 -11.94 3.22 8.81
CA GLY A 271 -12.80 4.38 9.03
C GLY A 271 -12.81 5.39 7.90
N GLU A 272 -12.09 5.13 6.78
CA GLU A 272 -12.08 6.00 5.61
C GLU A 272 -11.95 5.22 4.30
N TYR A 273 -12.30 5.87 3.20
CA TYR A 273 -12.10 5.31 1.87
C TYR A 273 -10.71 5.64 1.34
N VAL A 274 -9.97 4.60 0.99
CA VAL A 274 -8.63 4.68 0.38
C VAL A 274 -8.72 4.32 -1.09
N TRP A 275 -8.08 5.12 -1.95
CA TRP A 275 -8.01 4.83 -3.38
C TRP A 275 -7.03 3.70 -3.67
N ILE A 276 -7.48 2.63 -4.28
CA ILE A 276 -6.65 1.54 -4.78
C ILE A 276 -6.63 1.65 -6.30
N SER A 277 -5.48 2.08 -6.84
CA SER A 277 -5.29 2.24 -8.27
C SER A 277 -5.05 0.91 -8.96
N SER A 278 -5.67 0.72 -10.13
CA SER A 278 -5.31 -0.36 -11.07
C SER A 278 -4.10 -0.02 -11.94
N GLU A 279 -3.61 1.21 -11.86
CA GLU A 279 -2.42 1.67 -12.58
C GLU A 279 -1.18 1.32 -11.76
N PRO A 280 -0.18 0.62 -12.32
CA PRO A 280 0.96 0.11 -11.56
C PRO A 280 1.78 1.23 -10.86
N TRP A 281 1.83 2.42 -11.45
CA TRP A 281 2.48 3.61 -10.92
C TRP A 281 1.62 4.40 -9.92
N GLY A 282 0.38 3.98 -9.69
CA GLY A 282 -0.65 4.82 -9.08
C GLY A 282 -0.45 5.12 -7.60
N TRP A 283 0.45 4.43 -6.89
CA TRP A 283 0.56 4.66 -5.45
C TRP A 283 0.99 6.09 -5.12
N ALA A 284 2.20 6.49 -5.50
CA ALA A 284 2.71 7.80 -5.13
C ALA A 284 1.86 8.97 -5.69
N PRO A 285 1.47 8.99 -6.98
CA PRO A 285 0.69 10.10 -7.51
C PRO A 285 -0.72 10.24 -6.97
N TYR A 286 -1.30 9.20 -6.39
CA TYR A 286 -2.65 9.28 -5.79
C TYR A 286 -2.65 9.53 -4.29
N HIS A 287 -1.56 9.18 -3.60
CA HIS A 287 -1.48 9.33 -2.15
C HIS A 287 -0.60 10.51 -1.71
N TYR A 288 0.09 11.16 -2.65
CA TYR A 288 0.93 12.33 -2.40
C TYR A 288 0.74 13.38 -3.49
N GLY A 289 1.09 14.62 -3.20
CA GLY A 289 1.01 15.71 -4.18
C GLY A 289 -0.40 16.03 -4.66
N ARG A 290 -0.50 16.57 -5.87
CA ARG A 290 -1.78 17.02 -6.46
C ARG A 290 -1.75 16.84 -7.98
N TRP A 291 -2.92 16.94 -8.62
CA TRP A 291 -3.06 16.82 -10.06
C TRP A 291 -3.47 18.14 -10.71
N ALA A 292 -2.81 18.52 -11.78
CA ALA A 292 -3.15 19.69 -12.59
C ALA A 292 -3.39 19.30 -14.04
N HIS A 293 -4.43 19.86 -14.67
CA HIS A 293 -4.62 19.75 -16.11
C HIS A 293 -3.97 20.96 -16.80
N ILE A 294 -2.86 20.71 -17.47
CA ILE A 294 -1.99 21.74 -18.04
C ILE A 294 -2.17 21.81 -19.55
N ARG A 295 -2.40 23.01 -20.07
CA ARG A 295 -2.58 23.22 -21.51
C ARG A 295 -1.36 22.72 -22.28
N GLY A 296 -1.59 21.89 -23.31
CA GLY A 296 -0.52 21.29 -24.11
C GLY A 296 0.08 20.00 -23.56
N TYR A 297 -0.06 19.75 -22.24
CA TYR A 297 0.49 18.54 -21.59
C TYR A 297 -0.60 17.57 -21.10
N GLY A 298 -1.84 18.06 -20.87
CA GLY A 298 -2.90 17.26 -20.28
C GLY A 298 -2.75 17.13 -18.76
N TRP A 299 -3.11 15.98 -18.22
CA TRP A 299 -2.98 15.70 -16.80
C TRP A 299 -1.53 15.47 -16.39
N CYS A 300 -1.09 16.25 -15.41
CA CYS A 300 0.24 16.13 -14.82
C CYS A 300 0.12 16.06 -13.29
N TRP A 301 0.92 15.20 -12.70
CA TRP A 301 1.09 15.15 -11.26
C TRP A 301 2.12 16.19 -10.81
N VAL A 302 1.75 16.97 -9.81
CA VAL A 302 2.60 17.98 -9.18
C VAL A 302 3.10 17.38 -7.87
N PRO A 303 4.41 17.07 -7.74
CA PRO A 303 4.96 16.48 -6.53
C PRO A 303 4.81 17.43 -5.34
N PRO A 304 4.77 16.90 -4.12
CA PRO A 304 4.87 17.73 -2.93
C PRO A 304 6.27 18.33 -2.84
N ARG A 305 6.42 19.41 -2.08
CA ARG A 305 7.73 19.97 -1.79
C ARG A 305 8.51 19.04 -0.85
N HIS A 306 9.81 19.21 -0.84
CA HIS A 306 10.68 18.52 0.13
C HIS A 306 10.21 18.83 1.57
N GLY A 307 10.09 17.79 2.40
CA GLY A 307 9.55 17.90 3.75
C GLY A 307 8.02 18.04 3.84
N GLU A 308 7.30 18.04 2.69
CA GLU A 308 5.83 18.16 2.64
C GLU A 308 5.16 16.92 2.01
N ALA A 309 5.83 15.79 2.02
CA ALA A 309 5.31 14.53 1.46
C ALA A 309 4.35 13.85 2.46
N TYR A 310 3.21 14.43 2.69
CA TYR A 310 2.16 13.86 3.52
C TYR A 310 1.35 12.83 2.73
N TRP A 311 1.24 11.63 3.29
CA TRP A 311 0.36 10.59 2.75
C TRP A 311 -1.12 10.97 2.97
N GLY A 312 -1.98 10.62 2.02
CA GLY A 312 -3.42 10.73 2.15
C GLY A 312 -4.16 9.60 1.45
N PRO A 313 -5.40 9.30 1.86
CA PRO A 313 -6.17 8.16 1.33
C PRO A 313 -6.57 8.33 -0.13
N GLY A 314 -6.50 9.54 -0.63
CA GLY A 314 -6.76 9.96 -2.00
C GLY A 314 -7.20 11.42 -2.02
N TYR A 315 -6.42 12.26 -2.69
CA TYR A 315 -6.61 13.71 -2.68
C TYR A 315 -7.68 14.15 -3.68
N VAL A 316 -8.94 14.00 -3.29
CA VAL A 316 -10.12 14.39 -4.08
C VAL A 316 -11.10 15.25 -3.30
N GLY A 317 -11.89 16.03 -4.02
CA GLY A 317 -13.10 16.66 -3.47
C GLY A 317 -14.31 15.76 -3.68
N TRP A 318 -15.23 15.72 -2.72
CA TRP A 318 -16.39 14.83 -2.72
C TRP A 318 -17.71 15.58 -2.85
N VAL A 319 -18.64 15.00 -3.64
CA VAL A 319 -20.09 15.32 -3.60
C VAL A 319 -20.85 14.01 -3.69
N TYR A 320 -21.76 13.77 -2.75
CA TYR A 320 -22.58 12.55 -2.77
C TYR A 320 -24.01 12.81 -2.29
N THR A 321 -24.89 11.88 -2.66
CA THR A 321 -26.30 11.85 -2.30
C THR A 321 -26.70 10.42 -1.94
N SER A 322 -27.99 10.17 -1.68
CA SER A 322 -28.51 8.81 -1.52
C SER A 322 -28.34 7.94 -2.76
N ASN A 323 -28.20 8.53 -3.95
CA ASN A 323 -28.21 7.82 -5.24
C ASN A 323 -26.83 7.68 -5.88
N TYR A 324 -25.91 8.61 -5.64
CA TYR A 324 -24.60 8.62 -6.28
C TYR A 324 -23.49 9.14 -5.38
N VAL A 325 -22.29 8.75 -5.72
CA VAL A 325 -21.03 9.28 -5.19
C VAL A 325 -20.24 9.87 -6.36
N SER A 326 -19.66 11.03 -6.15
CA SER A 326 -18.81 11.68 -7.14
C SER A 326 -17.58 12.29 -6.48
N TRP A 327 -16.49 12.30 -7.24
CA TRP A 327 -15.24 12.90 -6.82
C TRP A 327 -14.53 13.60 -7.97
N VAL A 328 -13.63 14.51 -7.60
CA VAL A 328 -12.77 15.26 -8.52
C VAL A 328 -11.36 15.35 -7.96
N PRO A 329 -10.30 15.14 -8.77
CA PRO A 329 -8.92 15.30 -8.32
C PRO A 329 -8.66 16.73 -7.82
N LEU A 330 -7.99 16.88 -6.68
CA LEU A 330 -7.59 18.20 -6.18
C LEU A 330 -6.42 18.76 -6.98
N ALA A 331 -6.52 20.05 -7.32
CA ALA A 331 -5.43 20.83 -7.89
C ALA A 331 -4.42 21.25 -6.81
N PRO A 332 -3.20 21.69 -7.18
CA PRO A 332 -2.25 22.31 -6.27
C PRO A 332 -2.90 23.43 -5.45
N HIS A 333 -2.54 23.53 -4.17
CA HIS A 333 -3.06 24.49 -3.19
C HIS A 333 -4.52 24.30 -2.76
N GLU A 334 -5.28 23.38 -3.35
CA GLU A 334 -6.62 23.07 -2.88
C GLU A 334 -6.59 22.27 -1.57
N LYS A 335 -7.47 22.64 -0.64
CA LYS A 335 -7.56 21.96 0.66
C LYS A 335 -8.25 20.61 0.54
N TYR A 336 -7.64 19.60 1.15
CA TYR A 336 -8.26 18.32 1.36
C TYR A 336 -9.04 18.31 2.68
N TYR A 337 -10.26 17.81 2.65
CA TYR A 337 -11.11 17.64 3.83
C TYR A 337 -11.19 16.14 4.15
N GLY A 338 -10.69 15.72 5.30
CA GLY A 338 -10.62 14.31 5.69
C GLY A 338 -10.75 14.11 7.19
N TYR A 339 -10.76 12.84 7.63
CA TYR A 339 -10.95 12.49 9.04
C TYR A 339 -9.65 12.48 9.87
N GLY A 340 -8.52 12.86 9.28
CA GLY A 340 -7.20 12.88 9.88
C GLY A 340 -6.43 14.16 9.61
N ASN A 341 -5.14 14.13 9.95
CA ASN A 341 -4.17 15.18 9.60
C ASN A 341 -3.36 14.73 8.40
N TYR A 342 -3.55 15.38 7.26
CA TYR A 342 -2.89 15.06 5.98
C TYR A 342 -2.01 16.23 5.49
N GLY A 343 -1.40 16.94 6.44
CA GLY A 343 -0.51 18.06 6.20
C GLY A 343 -1.17 19.42 6.15
N PRO A 344 -0.42 20.50 5.88
CA PRO A 344 -0.87 21.89 6.04
C PRO A 344 -2.00 22.29 5.08
N ASN A 345 -2.14 21.62 3.95
CA ASN A 345 -3.22 21.80 2.98
C ASN A 345 -4.40 20.84 3.23
N SER A 346 -4.57 20.37 4.46
CA SER A 346 -5.72 19.57 4.88
C SER A 346 -6.53 20.23 5.99
N VAL A 347 -7.76 19.79 6.11
CA VAL A 347 -8.67 20.20 7.18
C VAL A 347 -9.24 18.94 7.80
N ASN A 348 -8.96 18.72 9.09
CA ASN A 348 -9.57 17.62 9.83
C ASN A 348 -11.01 18.00 10.17
N ILE A 349 -11.97 17.31 9.55
CA ILE A 349 -13.40 17.59 9.67
C ILE A 349 -14.00 17.13 11.00
N VAL A 350 -13.33 16.25 11.75
CA VAL A 350 -13.78 15.87 13.09
C VAL A 350 -13.85 17.08 14.04
N ASN A 351 -12.98 18.06 13.78
CA ASN A 351 -12.88 19.29 14.57
C ASN A 351 -13.81 20.42 14.09
N ILE A 352 -14.63 20.17 13.05
CA ILE A 352 -15.49 21.19 12.43
C ILE A 352 -16.94 20.79 12.59
N ASN A 353 -17.78 21.73 13.04
CA ASN A 353 -19.22 21.54 13.00
C ASN A 353 -19.73 21.72 11.56
N ILE A 354 -19.81 20.61 10.82
CA ILE A 354 -20.19 20.55 9.40
C ILE A 354 -21.59 21.17 9.18
N ASN A 355 -22.50 21.09 10.14
CA ASN A 355 -23.84 21.67 10.05
C ASN A 355 -23.83 23.22 10.06
N LYS A 356 -22.74 23.84 10.49
CA LYS A 356 -22.57 25.30 10.56
C LYS A 356 -21.56 25.85 9.55
N THR A 357 -20.75 24.96 8.92
CA THR A 357 -19.68 25.37 8.01
C THR A 357 -20.07 25.03 6.56
N THR A 358 -20.45 26.07 5.80
CA THR A 358 -20.64 25.89 4.35
C THR A 358 -19.28 25.93 3.67
N ILE A 359 -18.85 24.79 3.14
CA ILE A 359 -17.60 24.70 2.36
C ILE A 359 -17.90 25.25 0.95
N ASN A 360 -17.52 26.51 0.72
CA ASN A 360 -17.66 27.16 -0.59
C ASN A 360 -16.37 26.99 -1.40
N ASN A 361 -16.02 25.76 -1.81
CA ASN A 361 -14.90 25.55 -2.70
C ASN A 361 -15.37 25.32 -4.14
N VAL A 362 -14.77 26.04 -5.08
CA VAL A 362 -14.88 25.74 -6.50
C VAL A 362 -13.58 25.07 -6.89
N TYR A 363 -13.61 23.76 -7.08
CA TYR A 363 -12.43 23.01 -7.49
C TYR A 363 -12.07 23.33 -8.93
N VAL A 364 -10.80 23.70 -9.16
CA VAL A 364 -10.28 24.08 -10.48
C VAL A 364 -10.48 22.95 -11.48
N ASN A 365 -10.13 21.74 -11.08
CA ASN A 365 -10.23 20.56 -11.95
C ASN A 365 -11.69 20.17 -12.26
N ALA A 366 -12.68 20.60 -11.50
CA ALA A 366 -14.09 20.31 -11.78
C ALA A 366 -14.56 20.88 -13.13
N LYS A 367 -13.88 21.88 -13.68
CA LYS A 367 -14.16 22.48 -14.97
C LYS A 367 -13.52 21.73 -16.13
N VAL A 368 -12.59 20.83 -15.85
CA VAL A 368 -11.90 20.04 -16.86
C VAL A 368 -12.82 18.92 -17.36
N LYS A 369 -12.89 18.74 -18.67
CA LYS A 369 -13.69 17.67 -19.28
C LYS A 369 -13.26 16.31 -18.74
N ASN A 370 -14.20 15.48 -18.33
CA ASN A 370 -14.00 14.13 -17.78
C ASN A 370 -13.27 14.06 -16.41
N ALA A 371 -12.94 15.18 -15.77
CA ALA A 371 -12.27 15.19 -14.46
C ALA A 371 -13.16 14.65 -13.32
N VAL A 372 -14.47 14.86 -13.43
CA VAL A 372 -15.42 14.41 -12.41
C VAL A 372 -15.85 12.98 -12.69
N THR A 373 -15.61 12.11 -11.74
CA THR A 373 -16.15 10.73 -11.76
C THR A 373 -17.45 10.69 -10.97
N ILE A 374 -18.49 10.05 -11.53
CA ILE A 374 -19.80 9.89 -10.91
C ILE A 374 -20.23 8.44 -11.06
N VAL A 375 -20.51 7.78 -9.95
CA VAL A 375 -20.94 6.37 -9.91
C VAL A 375 -22.22 6.23 -9.09
N HIS A 376 -23.01 5.20 -9.35
CA HIS A 376 -24.13 4.84 -8.48
C HIS A 376 -23.60 4.49 -7.07
N ARG A 377 -24.35 4.82 -6.03
CA ARG A 377 -23.93 4.55 -4.65
C ARG A 377 -23.65 3.06 -4.42
N ASP A 378 -24.50 2.17 -4.92
CA ASP A 378 -24.28 0.73 -4.78
C ASP A 378 -23.03 0.26 -5.54
N SER A 379 -22.76 0.81 -6.74
CA SER A 379 -21.51 0.51 -7.45
C SER A 379 -20.27 0.96 -6.68
N PHE A 380 -20.36 2.09 -6.00
CA PHE A 380 -19.30 2.58 -5.12
C PHE A 380 -19.05 1.63 -3.96
N LEU A 381 -20.11 1.12 -3.32
CA LEU A 381 -20.04 0.24 -2.17
C LEU A 381 -19.58 -1.18 -2.53
N THR A 382 -20.13 -1.76 -3.60
CA THR A 382 -19.94 -3.18 -3.95
C THR A 382 -18.87 -3.40 -5.02
N GLY A 383 -18.53 -2.35 -5.77
CA GLY A 383 -17.67 -2.46 -6.96
C GLY A 383 -18.34 -3.11 -8.18
N LYS A 384 -19.61 -3.49 -8.09
CA LYS A 384 -20.38 -4.03 -9.21
C LYS A 384 -21.04 -2.89 -9.99
N ASP A 385 -20.88 -2.86 -11.29
CA ASP A 385 -21.50 -1.83 -12.12
C ASP A 385 -23.02 -1.88 -12.03
N ARG A 386 -23.62 -0.73 -11.71
CA ARG A 386 -25.05 -0.53 -11.72
C ARG A 386 -25.40 0.63 -12.66
N PRO A 387 -26.09 0.37 -13.78
CA PRO A 387 -26.52 1.41 -14.67
C PRO A 387 -27.45 2.41 -13.98
N PHE A 388 -27.19 3.70 -14.15
CA PHE A 388 -28.08 4.76 -13.68
C PHE A 388 -27.96 5.99 -14.57
N ARG A 389 -28.96 6.86 -14.51
CA ARG A 389 -28.89 8.16 -15.19
C ARG A 389 -27.97 9.10 -14.43
N LYS A 390 -26.77 9.33 -14.97
CA LYS A 390 -25.80 10.23 -14.33
C LYS A 390 -26.36 11.67 -14.30
N PRO A 391 -26.25 12.37 -13.16
CA PRO A 391 -26.55 13.79 -13.09
C PRO A 391 -25.56 14.59 -13.94
N GLY A 392 -25.85 15.86 -14.18
CA GLY A 392 -24.84 16.82 -14.64
C GLY A 392 -23.71 16.95 -13.61
N ASN A 393 -22.66 17.70 -13.96
CA ASN A 393 -21.50 17.89 -13.07
C ASN A 393 -21.93 18.48 -11.70
N PRO A 394 -21.83 17.71 -10.60
CA PRO A 394 -22.34 18.14 -9.29
C PRO A 394 -21.47 19.20 -8.61
N PHE A 395 -20.26 19.45 -9.12
CA PHE A 395 -19.34 20.47 -8.64
C PHE A 395 -19.56 21.85 -9.27
N ILE A 396 -20.39 21.94 -10.32
CA ILE A 396 -20.70 23.19 -11.04
C ILE A 396 -22.17 23.53 -10.84
N GLY A 397 -22.48 24.76 -10.44
CA GLY A 397 -23.86 25.23 -10.29
C GLY A 397 -24.19 25.69 -8.87
N LYS A 398 -25.51 25.81 -8.56
CA LYS A 398 -25.98 26.30 -7.25
C LYS A 398 -25.35 25.49 -6.12
N LYS A 399 -24.80 26.20 -5.11
CA LYS A 399 -24.12 25.74 -3.91
C LYS A 399 -24.66 24.39 -3.40
N LYS A 400 -24.09 23.29 -3.85
CA LYS A 400 -24.22 22.01 -3.16
C LYS A 400 -22.99 21.92 -2.28
N GLY A 401 -23.20 21.65 -1.00
CA GLY A 401 -22.11 21.52 -0.06
C GLY A 401 -21.12 20.46 -0.56
N ILE A 402 -19.87 20.86 -0.75
CA ILE A 402 -18.78 19.92 -0.89
C ILE A 402 -18.72 19.22 0.45
N GLY A 403 -18.90 17.91 0.43
CA GLY A 403 -18.94 17.10 1.63
C GLY A 403 -17.57 16.61 2.05
N PRO A 404 -17.47 16.10 3.27
CA PRO A 404 -16.37 15.23 3.69
C PRO A 404 -16.34 13.97 2.82
N PRO A 405 -15.29 13.13 2.94
CA PRO A 405 -15.33 11.76 2.40
C PRO A 405 -16.60 11.04 2.87
N PRO A 406 -17.18 10.15 2.07
CA PRO A 406 -18.34 9.38 2.50
C PRO A 406 -18.05 8.60 3.79
N ASP A 407 -18.99 8.58 4.72
CA ASP A 407 -18.91 7.89 6.02
C ASP A 407 -19.76 6.62 6.07
N PHE A 408 -20.53 6.34 5.02
CA PHE A 408 -21.28 5.09 4.92
C PHE A 408 -20.35 3.93 4.55
N ARG A 409 -20.46 2.84 5.30
CA ARG A 409 -19.66 1.64 5.12
C ARG A 409 -20.28 0.73 4.08
N PRO A 410 -19.45 -0.10 3.38
CA PRO A 410 -20.00 -1.26 2.68
C PRO A 410 -20.77 -2.11 3.67
N ASP A 411 -21.98 -2.51 3.31
CA ASP A 411 -22.67 -3.56 4.07
C ASP A 411 -21.77 -4.80 4.06
N LYS A 412 -21.61 -5.47 5.22
CA LYS A 412 -21.02 -6.80 5.24
C LYS A 412 -21.81 -7.61 4.24
N GLU A 413 -21.19 -8.01 3.13
CA GLU A 413 -21.88 -8.77 2.09
C GLU A 413 -22.59 -9.94 2.78
N GLY A 414 -23.92 -9.90 2.73
CA GLY A 414 -24.74 -10.92 3.33
C GLY A 414 -24.32 -12.26 2.76
N LYS A 415 -24.02 -13.20 3.63
CA LYS A 415 -23.91 -14.61 3.28
C LYS A 415 -25.18 -14.99 2.54
N SER A 416 -25.10 -15.09 1.22
CA SER A 416 -26.12 -15.73 0.37
C SER A 416 -25.59 -17.08 -0.08
#